data_d8464c318316d808fac58c1e47b83e65
#
_entry.id   d8464c318316d808fac58c1e47b83e65
#
_cell.length_a   1.000
_cell.length_b   1.000
_cell.length_c   1.000
_cell.angle_alpha   90.00
_cell.angle_beta   90.00
_cell.angle_gamma   90.00
#
_symmetry.space_group_name_H-M   'P 1'
#
loop_
_entity.id
_entity.type
_entity.pdbx_description
1 polymer ?
#
loop_
_entity_poly.entity_id
_entity_poly.type
_entity_poly.pdbx_seq_one_letter_code
_entity_poly.pdbx_strand_id
1 'polypeptide(L)'
;MIQRFVIGKPFPTESVVLDLPAETGPVPYLTPDGDGWQYVMQEKDIVYGLGEMPRGLNKRGWHYETNNTDESEHGENRLSYYAAHNFLLISPADGSGCIGIFVDFPGKVSYDIGYTRHDTLRFATAEPNYALCLITAPAAAEVAKEFRHLIGPSYTPAQVGVRSRPEPLRLQDRGRHPGGGRAVQGQRSAAGHDLHGH
;
A
#
# COMPACT_ATOMS: atom_id res chain seq x y z
N MET A 1 15.03 -12.19 0.08
CA MET A 1 15.52 -12.15 1.49
C MET A 1 14.76 -11.08 2.25
N ILE A 2 14.35 -11.38 3.48
CA ILE A 2 13.65 -10.40 4.34
C ILE A 2 14.53 -10.17 5.58
N GLN A 3 14.72 -8.89 5.94
CA GLN A 3 15.46 -8.46 7.13
C GLN A 3 14.56 -7.52 7.94
N ARG A 4 14.54 -7.69 9.26
CA ARG A 4 13.74 -6.87 10.18
C ARG A 4 14.64 -6.08 11.12
N PHE A 5 14.45 -4.77 11.17
CA PHE A 5 15.13 -3.84 12.07
C PHE A 5 14.13 -3.24 13.05
N VAL A 6 14.56 -3.03 14.29
CA VAL A 6 13.73 -2.49 15.36
C VAL A 6 14.23 -1.11 15.74
N ILE A 7 13.36 -0.11 15.65
CA ILE A 7 13.61 1.28 16.02
C ILE A 7 12.78 1.59 17.28
N GLY A 8 13.46 1.98 18.35
CA GLY A 8 12.81 2.28 19.63
C GLY A 8 12.08 1.07 20.22
N LYS A 9 10.84 1.27 20.62
CA LYS A 9 9.93 0.24 21.15
C LYS A 9 8.70 0.13 20.24
N PRO A 10 8.72 -0.74 19.21
CA PRO A 10 7.62 -0.87 18.27
C PRO A 10 6.28 -1.11 18.95
N PHE A 11 5.24 -0.48 18.44
CA PHE A 11 3.89 -0.83 18.83
C PHE A 11 3.56 -2.26 18.42
N PRO A 12 2.84 -3.02 19.24
CA PRO A 12 2.35 -4.33 18.81
C PRO A 12 1.34 -4.14 17.68
N THR A 13 1.69 -4.67 16.52
CA THR A 13 0.82 -4.76 15.36
C THR A 13 0.66 -6.24 15.01
N GLU A 14 -0.40 -6.61 14.37
CA GLU A 14 -0.57 -7.97 13.83
C GLU A 14 -0.24 -8.00 12.33
N SER A 15 0.50 -6.99 11.85
CA SER A 15 0.79 -6.80 10.44
C SER A 15 1.79 -7.80 9.88
N VAL A 16 2.69 -8.32 10.72
CA VAL A 16 3.73 -9.28 10.32
C VAL A 16 3.43 -10.64 10.94
N VAL A 17 3.26 -11.65 10.08
CA VAL A 17 2.96 -13.03 10.51
C VAL A 17 4.19 -13.91 10.63
N LEU A 18 5.34 -13.48 10.09
CA LEU A 18 6.59 -14.20 10.18
C LEU A 18 7.30 -13.87 11.49
N ASP A 19 7.82 -14.91 12.15
CA ASP A 19 8.75 -14.73 13.29
C ASP A 19 10.15 -14.44 12.75
N LEU A 20 10.48 -13.15 12.66
CA LEU A 20 11.78 -12.68 12.17
C LEU A 20 12.60 -12.10 13.33
N PRO A 21 13.84 -12.56 13.51
CA PRO A 21 14.76 -11.95 14.47
C PRO A 21 15.03 -10.51 14.07
N ALA A 22 15.28 -9.66 15.07
CA ALA A 22 15.73 -8.30 14.81
C ALA A 22 17.20 -8.31 14.39
N GLU A 23 17.49 -7.71 13.25
CA GLU A 23 18.85 -7.48 12.77
C GLU A 23 19.53 -6.39 13.60
N THR A 24 20.84 -6.49 13.74
CA THR A 24 21.69 -5.50 14.39
C THR A 24 22.62 -4.85 13.37
N GLY A 25 22.91 -3.57 13.54
CA GLY A 25 23.81 -2.84 12.66
C GLY A 25 23.08 -1.86 11.71
N PRO A 26 23.77 -1.36 10.68
CA PRO A 26 23.20 -0.39 9.75
C PRO A 26 22.11 -1.04 8.90
N VAL A 27 21.06 -0.26 8.64
CA VAL A 27 19.98 -0.67 7.72
C VAL A 27 20.51 -0.60 6.29
N PRO A 28 20.52 -1.70 5.52
CA PRO A 28 21.01 -1.66 4.14
C PRO A 28 20.23 -0.67 3.28
N TYR A 29 20.91 -0.02 2.34
CA TYR A 29 20.35 0.96 1.38
C TYR A 29 19.81 2.25 1.99
N LEU A 30 19.60 2.31 3.31
CA LEU A 30 19.00 3.45 3.99
C LEU A 30 20.02 4.11 4.91
N THR A 31 19.99 5.43 4.94
CA THR A 31 20.76 6.24 5.89
C THR A 31 19.81 7.04 6.78
N PRO A 32 20.09 7.17 8.08
CA PRO A 32 19.31 8.04 8.95
C PRO A 32 19.33 9.50 8.45
N ASP A 33 18.16 10.15 8.50
CA ASP A 33 18.01 11.56 8.14
C ASP A 33 16.99 12.23 9.09
N GLY A 34 17.53 12.89 10.11
CA GLY A 34 16.73 13.52 11.17
C GLY A 34 15.89 12.48 11.93
N ASP A 35 14.58 12.60 11.83
CA ASP A 35 13.58 11.71 12.43
C ASP A 35 13.17 10.54 11.53
N GLY A 36 13.81 10.38 10.37
CA GLY A 36 13.47 9.38 9.37
C GLY A 36 14.67 8.71 8.73
N TRP A 37 14.42 8.21 7.54
CA TRP A 37 15.39 7.51 6.70
C TRP A 37 15.34 8.06 5.29
N GLN A 38 16.50 8.00 4.62
CA GLN A 38 16.59 8.34 3.21
C GLN A 38 17.25 7.20 2.40
N TYR A 39 16.80 7.09 1.17
CA TYR A 39 17.37 6.28 0.09
C TYR A 39 17.80 7.21 -1.04
N VAL A 40 19.00 7.01 -1.58
CA VAL A 40 19.51 7.80 -2.72
C VAL A 40 19.03 7.13 -4.00
N MET A 41 18.13 7.82 -4.71
CA MET A 41 17.58 7.37 -5.99
C MET A 41 18.47 7.75 -7.16
N GLN A 42 18.59 6.86 -8.13
CA GLN A 42 19.12 7.19 -9.45
C GLN A 42 18.03 7.84 -10.34
N GLU A 43 18.42 8.48 -11.41
CA GLU A 43 17.51 9.26 -12.27
C GLU A 43 16.31 8.47 -12.79
N LYS A 44 16.52 7.20 -13.14
CA LYS A 44 15.49 6.31 -13.73
C LYS A 44 14.90 5.28 -12.78
N ASP A 45 15.18 5.38 -11.49
CA ASP A 45 14.55 4.50 -10.50
C ASP A 45 13.05 4.72 -10.46
N ILE A 46 12.30 3.64 -10.36
CA ILE A 46 10.85 3.67 -10.27
C ILE A 46 10.45 3.26 -8.86
N VAL A 47 9.51 4.00 -8.27
CA VAL A 47 8.97 3.73 -6.93
C VAL A 47 7.50 3.43 -7.02
N TYR A 48 7.08 2.27 -6.52
CA TYR A 48 5.70 1.81 -6.46
C TYR A 48 5.24 1.68 -5.01
N GLY A 49 3.93 1.56 -4.79
CA GLY A 49 3.38 1.20 -3.48
C GLY A 49 2.49 2.25 -2.87
N LEU A 50 2.48 2.32 -1.54
CA LEU A 50 1.68 3.16 -0.67
C LEU A 50 0.16 2.85 -0.67
N GLY A 51 -0.28 1.78 -1.32
CA GLY A 51 -1.68 1.39 -1.39
C GLY A 51 -2.52 2.31 -2.29
N GLU A 52 -3.72 2.62 -1.86
CA GLU A 52 -4.62 3.52 -2.58
C GLU A 52 -4.17 4.98 -2.37
N MET A 53 -3.49 5.50 -3.37
CA MET A 53 -2.91 6.84 -3.36
C MET A 53 -3.22 7.58 -4.65
N PRO A 54 -3.34 8.93 -4.60
CA PRO A 54 -3.47 9.73 -5.80
C PRO A 54 -2.27 9.57 -6.73
N ARG A 55 -2.41 10.06 -7.94
CA ARG A 55 -1.38 10.11 -8.97
C ARG A 55 -1.08 8.71 -9.55
N GLY A 56 -0.11 8.62 -10.44
CA GLY A 56 0.19 7.40 -11.18
C GLY A 56 0.84 6.28 -10.37
N LEU A 57 1.20 5.20 -11.05
CA LEU A 57 1.86 4.03 -10.45
C LEU A 57 3.26 4.37 -9.94
N ASN A 58 4.03 5.13 -10.70
CA ASN A 58 5.32 5.65 -10.23
C ASN A 58 5.08 6.81 -9.27
N LYS A 59 5.48 6.62 -8.03
CA LYS A 59 5.26 7.59 -6.95
C LYS A 59 6.31 8.71 -6.92
N ARG A 60 7.33 8.66 -7.77
CA ARG A 60 8.41 9.65 -7.82
C ARG A 60 7.90 11.05 -8.20
N GLY A 61 8.50 12.07 -7.62
CA GLY A 61 8.20 13.49 -7.86
C GLY A 61 7.11 14.06 -6.95
N TRP A 62 6.69 13.34 -5.92
CA TRP A 62 5.57 13.75 -5.09
C TRP A 62 5.80 13.49 -3.60
N HIS A 63 4.99 14.19 -2.81
CA HIS A 63 4.87 13.99 -1.38
C HIS A 63 3.58 13.23 -1.05
N TYR A 64 3.63 12.28 -0.10
CA TYR A 64 2.50 11.45 0.34
C TYR A 64 2.47 11.33 1.86
N GLU A 65 1.30 11.02 2.39
CA GLU A 65 1.12 10.58 3.77
C GLU A 65 0.27 9.32 3.80
N THR A 66 0.70 8.29 4.52
CA THR A 66 -0.15 7.12 4.78
C THR A 66 -1.00 7.39 6.01
N ASN A 67 -2.16 7.96 5.79
CA ASN A 67 -3.13 8.29 6.83
C ASN A 67 -4.53 8.05 6.26
N ASN A 68 -5.08 6.86 6.52
CA ASN A 68 -6.39 6.47 6.00
C ASN A 68 -7.47 7.45 6.43
N THR A 69 -8.14 8.05 5.49
CA THR A 69 -9.17 9.08 5.71
C THR A 69 -10.42 8.74 4.91
N ASP A 70 -11.58 9.09 5.43
CA ASP A 70 -12.84 9.05 4.70
C ASP A 70 -12.94 10.30 3.80
N GLU A 71 -12.29 10.21 2.63
CA GLU A 71 -12.19 11.31 1.68
C GLU A 71 -13.16 11.12 0.52
N SER A 72 -14.16 11.95 0.42
CA SER A 72 -15.18 11.88 -0.65
C SER A 72 -14.69 12.40 -2.00
N GLU A 73 -13.65 13.25 -2.00
CA GLU A 73 -13.09 13.86 -3.21
C GLU A 73 -11.72 13.26 -3.53
N HIS A 74 -11.66 12.37 -4.52
CA HIS A 74 -10.43 11.71 -4.96
C HIS A 74 -9.61 12.59 -5.92
N GLY A 75 -9.23 13.77 -5.47
CA GLY A 75 -8.42 14.70 -6.25
C GLY A 75 -6.92 14.40 -6.19
N GLU A 76 -6.18 14.72 -7.26
CA GLU A 76 -4.72 14.54 -7.35
C GLU A 76 -3.92 15.36 -6.32
N ASN A 77 -4.54 16.33 -5.68
CA ASN A 77 -3.94 17.18 -4.65
C ASN A 77 -4.02 16.57 -3.24
N ARG A 78 -4.66 15.42 -3.08
CA ARG A 78 -4.72 14.71 -1.80
C ARG A 78 -3.40 14.01 -1.50
N LEU A 79 -3.13 13.79 -0.21
CA LEU A 79 -1.92 13.10 0.25
C LEU A 79 -2.17 11.63 0.57
N SER A 80 -3.45 11.26 0.82
CA SER A 80 -3.88 9.90 1.15
C SER A 80 -5.33 9.68 0.74
N TYR A 81 -5.74 8.41 0.64
CA TYR A 81 -7.12 7.97 0.45
C TYR A 81 -7.54 6.96 1.53
N TYR A 82 -8.54 6.11 1.24
CA TYR A 82 -9.13 5.16 2.21
C TYR A 82 -8.21 4.02 2.63
N ALA A 83 -7.36 3.50 1.71
CA ALA A 83 -6.57 2.31 1.92
C ALA A 83 -5.08 2.56 1.67
N ALA A 84 -4.53 3.56 2.35
CA ALA A 84 -3.10 3.82 2.37
C ALA A 84 -2.33 2.71 3.12
N HIS A 85 -1.04 2.54 2.78
CA HIS A 85 -0.30 1.36 3.19
C HIS A 85 1.21 1.65 3.23
N ASN A 86 1.87 1.30 4.32
CA ASN A 86 3.28 1.66 4.57
C ASN A 86 4.28 0.74 3.84
N PHE A 87 4.00 0.38 2.61
CA PHE A 87 4.89 -0.43 1.78
C PHE A 87 5.28 0.29 0.49
N LEU A 88 6.59 0.36 0.26
CA LEU A 88 7.21 0.84 -0.98
C LEU A 88 7.98 -0.27 -1.66
N LEU A 89 8.01 -0.23 -2.98
CA LEU A 89 8.85 -1.07 -3.82
C LEU A 89 9.68 -0.16 -4.72
N ILE A 90 10.98 -0.24 -4.61
CA ILE A 90 11.94 0.48 -5.45
C ILE A 90 12.47 -0.49 -6.49
N SER A 91 12.42 -0.10 -7.75
CA SER A 91 13.02 -0.79 -8.87
C SER A 91 14.17 0.06 -9.43
N PRO A 92 15.42 -0.22 -9.05
CA PRO A 92 16.58 0.48 -9.52
C PRO A 92 16.78 0.33 -11.03
N ALA A 93 17.19 1.39 -11.68
CA ALA A 93 17.36 1.44 -13.14
C ALA A 93 18.55 0.62 -13.65
N ASP A 94 19.52 0.34 -12.78
CA ASP A 94 20.73 -0.43 -13.11
C ASP A 94 20.52 -1.95 -13.12
N GLY A 95 19.30 -2.42 -12.76
CA GLY A 95 18.98 -3.83 -12.71
C GLY A 95 19.61 -4.58 -11.55
N SER A 96 20.10 -3.90 -10.51
CA SER A 96 20.74 -4.51 -9.32
C SER A 96 19.79 -5.33 -8.45
N GLY A 97 18.53 -5.45 -8.85
CA GLY A 97 17.43 -6.09 -8.12
C GLY A 97 16.44 -5.05 -7.60
N CYS A 98 15.43 -5.50 -6.87
CA CYS A 98 14.39 -4.65 -6.33
C CYS A 98 14.39 -4.66 -4.81
N ILE A 99 13.98 -3.55 -4.21
CA ILE A 99 13.97 -3.34 -2.76
C ILE A 99 12.54 -3.04 -2.32
N GLY A 100 12.00 -3.83 -1.42
CA GLY A 100 10.76 -3.54 -0.69
C GLY A 100 11.10 -2.92 0.67
N ILE A 101 10.40 -1.87 1.03
CA ILE A 101 10.49 -1.21 2.34
C ILE A 101 9.10 -1.26 2.97
N PHE A 102 8.95 -1.95 4.08
CA PHE A 102 7.73 -1.95 4.87
C PHE A 102 7.99 -1.34 6.24
N VAL A 103 7.27 -0.27 6.54
CA VAL A 103 7.29 0.41 7.84
C VAL A 103 6.12 -0.10 8.66
N ASP A 104 6.38 -1.03 9.57
CA ASP A 104 5.38 -1.58 10.48
C ASP A 104 5.13 -0.59 11.63
N PHE A 105 4.26 0.36 11.35
CA PHE A 105 3.85 1.44 12.23
C PHE A 105 2.36 1.71 12.07
N PRO A 106 1.57 1.74 13.16
CA PRO A 106 0.12 1.91 13.09
C PRO A 106 -0.33 3.34 12.85
N GLY A 107 0.58 4.30 12.88
CA GLY A 107 0.30 5.72 12.69
C GLY A 107 0.69 6.25 11.32
N LYS A 108 0.64 7.55 11.19
CA LYS A 108 0.98 8.28 9.97
C LYS A 108 2.47 8.17 9.65
N VAL A 109 2.75 7.89 8.38
CA VAL A 109 4.10 7.97 7.81
C VAL A 109 4.08 8.97 6.66
N SER A 110 5.03 9.89 6.64
CA SER A 110 5.23 10.84 5.54
C SER A 110 6.31 10.34 4.60
N TYR A 111 6.12 10.56 3.31
CA TYR A 111 7.05 10.18 2.24
C TYR A 111 7.31 11.36 1.32
N ASP A 112 8.57 11.70 1.12
CA ASP A 112 9.05 12.59 0.08
C ASP A 112 9.81 11.75 -0.94
N ILE A 113 9.25 11.58 -2.13
CA ILE A 113 9.81 10.70 -3.15
C ILE A 113 10.33 11.54 -4.31
N GLY A 114 11.45 12.18 -4.13
CA GLY A 114 12.04 13.05 -5.15
C GLY A 114 11.26 14.35 -5.38
N TYR A 115 10.45 14.78 -4.44
CA TYR A 115 9.71 16.03 -4.51
C TYR A 115 10.59 17.22 -4.09
N THR A 116 11.16 17.18 -2.89
CA THR A 116 12.07 18.22 -2.40
C THR A 116 13.45 18.09 -3.04
N ARG A 117 13.96 16.87 -3.16
CA ARG A 117 15.24 16.54 -3.78
C ARG A 117 15.07 15.39 -4.75
N HIS A 118 15.36 15.61 -6.03
CA HIS A 118 15.13 14.64 -7.11
C HIS A 118 15.79 13.27 -6.90
N ASP A 119 16.92 13.26 -6.23
CA ASP A 119 17.74 12.07 -5.97
C ASP A 119 17.46 11.41 -4.63
N THR A 120 16.43 11.84 -3.90
CA THR A 120 16.20 11.37 -2.54
C THR A 120 14.76 10.90 -2.37
N LEU A 121 14.61 9.67 -1.86
CA LEU A 121 13.40 9.20 -1.24
C LEU A 121 13.61 9.29 0.27
N ARG A 122 12.76 10.03 0.96
CA ARG A 122 12.77 10.16 2.41
C ARG A 122 11.45 9.69 2.98
N PHE A 123 11.49 8.99 4.11
CA PHE A 123 10.28 8.72 4.89
C PHE A 123 10.53 8.93 6.37
N ALA A 124 9.49 9.34 7.07
CA ALA A 124 9.51 9.58 8.50
C ALA A 124 8.19 9.19 9.14
N THR A 125 8.27 8.64 10.35
CA THR A 125 7.12 8.31 11.21
C THR A 125 6.88 9.44 12.20
N ALA A 126 5.65 9.53 12.72
CA ALA A 126 5.32 10.50 13.76
C ALA A 126 6.08 10.24 15.08
N GLU A 127 6.49 8.98 15.31
CA GLU A 127 7.22 8.55 16.50
C GLU A 127 8.28 7.50 16.14
N PRO A 128 9.45 7.48 16.81
CA PRO A 128 10.53 6.54 16.51
C PRO A 128 10.30 5.18 17.18
N ASN A 129 9.12 4.59 17.05
CA ASN A 129 8.71 3.34 17.70
C ASN A 129 8.05 2.39 16.69
N TYR A 130 8.85 1.80 15.79
CA TYR A 130 8.35 0.95 14.70
C TYR A 130 9.33 -0.16 14.33
N ALA A 131 8.86 -1.15 13.59
CA ALA A 131 9.74 -2.08 12.90
C ALA A 131 9.85 -1.72 11.42
N LEU A 132 11.05 -1.92 10.88
CA LEU A 132 11.35 -1.71 9.47
C LEU A 132 11.73 -3.05 8.85
N CYS A 133 10.96 -3.50 7.86
CA CYS A 133 11.25 -4.70 7.12
C CYS A 133 11.77 -4.34 5.72
N LEU A 134 12.98 -4.81 5.40
CA LEU A 134 13.56 -4.72 4.07
C LEU A 134 13.42 -6.06 3.34
N ILE A 135 12.96 -5.99 2.11
CA ILE A 135 12.80 -7.15 1.23
C ILE A 135 13.66 -6.93 0.00
N THR A 136 14.59 -7.85 -0.28
CA THR A 136 15.40 -7.79 -1.50
C THR A 136 15.15 -9.01 -2.36
N ALA A 137 14.92 -8.78 -3.66
CA ALA A 137 14.72 -9.82 -4.65
C ALA A 137 15.16 -9.35 -6.05
N PRO A 138 15.45 -10.25 -6.99
CA PRO A 138 15.87 -9.89 -8.36
C PRO A 138 14.81 -9.10 -9.14
N ALA A 139 13.52 -9.33 -8.87
CA ALA A 139 12.42 -8.70 -9.60
C ALA A 139 11.31 -8.17 -8.68
N ALA A 140 10.59 -7.16 -9.15
CA ALA A 140 9.48 -6.53 -8.42
C ALA A 140 8.38 -7.53 -8.02
N ALA A 141 8.06 -8.49 -8.89
CA ALA A 141 7.07 -9.53 -8.60
C ALA A 141 7.50 -10.43 -7.43
N GLU A 142 8.79 -10.70 -7.30
CA GLU A 142 9.33 -11.49 -6.19
C GLU A 142 9.32 -10.70 -4.88
N VAL A 143 9.62 -9.40 -4.93
CA VAL A 143 9.45 -8.52 -3.76
C VAL A 143 8.00 -8.52 -3.29
N ALA A 144 7.04 -8.39 -4.20
CA ALA A 144 5.62 -8.42 -3.87
C ALA A 144 5.18 -9.78 -3.28
N LYS A 145 5.73 -10.89 -3.80
CA LYS A 145 5.50 -12.24 -3.26
C LYS A 145 6.04 -12.37 -1.84
N GLU A 146 7.28 -11.92 -1.60
CA GLU A 146 7.90 -11.95 -0.28
C GLU A 146 7.17 -11.03 0.71
N PHE A 147 6.70 -9.87 0.26
CA PHE A 147 5.88 -9.00 1.07
C PHE A 147 4.56 -9.67 1.47
N ARG A 148 3.87 -10.32 0.53
CA ARG A 148 2.69 -11.11 0.85
C ARG A 148 2.98 -12.25 1.84
N HIS A 149 4.15 -12.87 1.74
CA HIS A 149 4.58 -13.89 2.70
C HIS A 149 4.79 -13.29 4.10
N LEU A 150 5.38 -12.10 4.16
CA LEU A 150 5.62 -11.35 5.39
C LEU A 150 4.32 -11.01 6.13
N ILE A 151 3.31 -10.52 5.42
CA ILE A 151 2.04 -10.05 6.01
C ILE A 151 0.92 -11.10 6.01
N GLY A 152 1.18 -12.28 5.45
CA GLY A 152 0.20 -13.36 5.36
C GLY A 152 -0.76 -13.27 4.17
N PRO A 153 -1.61 -14.29 3.98
CA PRO A 153 -2.54 -14.35 2.87
C PRO A 153 -3.69 -13.36 3.05
N SER A 154 -4.10 -12.74 1.94
CA SER A 154 -5.32 -11.92 1.94
C SER A 154 -6.55 -12.77 2.21
N TYR A 155 -7.49 -12.22 2.96
CA TYR A 155 -8.79 -12.85 3.15
C TYR A 155 -9.50 -13.01 1.80
N THR A 156 -9.98 -14.21 1.51
CA THR A 156 -10.79 -14.49 0.33
C THR A 156 -12.26 -14.54 0.73
N PRO A 157 -13.05 -13.50 0.42
CA PRO A 157 -14.46 -13.47 0.80
C PRO A 157 -15.26 -14.56 0.05
N ALA A 158 -16.31 -15.07 0.68
CA ALA A 158 -17.24 -15.94 0.00
C ALA A 158 -17.89 -15.22 -1.19
N GLN A 159 -18.25 -15.96 -2.25
CA GLN A 159 -18.85 -15.40 -3.47
C GLN A 159 -20.05 -14.46 -3.21
N VAL A 160 -20.84 -14.76 -2.16
CA VAL A 160 -21.95 -13.89 -1.75
C VAL A 160 -21.48 -12.51 -1.27
N GLY A 161 -20.27 -12.40 -0.74
CA GLY A 161 -19.68 -11.14 -0.29
C GLY A 161 -19.21 -10.23 -1.42
N VAL A 162 -18.88 -10.79 -2.59
CA VAL A 162 -18.44 -10.04 -3.78
C VAL A 162 -19.55 -9.73 -4.78
N ARG A 163 -20.78 -10.19 -4.51
CA ARG A 163 -21.93 -9.84 -5.33
C ARG A 163 -22.28 -8.36 -5.14
N SER A 164 -22.61 -7.69 -6.25
CA SER A 164 -23.09 -6.31 -6.19
C SER A 164 -24.26 -6.16 -5.21
N ARG A 165 -24.09 -5.30 -4.22
CA ARG A 165 -25.13 -4.92 -3.27
C ARG A 165 -25.37 -3.41 -3.42
N PRO A 166 -26.63 -2.95 -3.40
CA PRO A 166 -26.89 -1.51 -3.35
C PRO A 166 -26.43 -0.96 -2.00
N GLU A 167 -25.73 0.15 -2.04
CA GLU A 167 -25.31 0.85 -0.82
C GLU A 167 -26.50 1.31 0.01
N PRO A 168 -26.40 1.26 1.35
CA PRO A 168 -27.48 1.73 2.25
C PRO A 168 -27.86 3.20 2.02
N LEU A 169 -26.90 4.07 1.66
CA LEU A 169 -27.13 5.48 1.36
C LEU A 169 -28.05 5.68 0.17
N ARG A 170 -27.98 4.83 -0.85
CA ARG A 170 -28.92 4.85 -2.00
C ARG A 170 -30.29 4.28 -1.65
N LEU A 171 -30.42 3.50 -0.58
CA LEU A 171 -31.68 2.95 -0.11
C LEU A 171 -32.56 3.98 0.62
N GLN A 172 -31.95 5.01 1.21
CA GLN A 172 -32.67 6.09 1.90
C GLN A 172 -33.42 6.99 0.89
N ASP A 173 -33.02 7.01 -0.38
CA ASP A 173 -33.61 7.86 -1.44
C ASP A 173 -34.67 7.13 -2.30
N ARG A 174 -35.11 5.93 -1.90
CA ARG A 174 -36.12 5.14 -2.64
C ARG A 174 -37.49 5.83 -2.81
N GLY A 175 -37.76 6.86 -2.02
CA GLY A 175 -38.96 7.70 -2.18
C GLY A 175 -38.92 8.68 -3.35
N ARG A 176 -37.73 8.91 -3.95
CA ARG A 176 -37.53 9.93 -5.00
C ARG A 176 -37.33 9.40 -6.41
N HIS A 177 -37.03 8.11 -6.59
CA HIS A 177 -36.85 7.49 -7.92
C HIS A 177 -37.66 6.21 -8.09
N PRO A 178 -38.88 6.27 -8.68
CA PRO A 178 -39.73 5.10 -8.90
C PRO A 178 -39.18 4.07 -9.91
N GLY A 179 -38.08 4.36 -10.59
CA GLY A 179 -37.53 3.51 -11.66
C GLY A 179 -36.32 2.62 -11.31
N GLY A 180 -35.69 2.80 -10.16
CA GLY A 180 -34.40 2.17 -9.85
C GLY A 180 -34.48 0.66 -9.49
N GLY A 181 -35.65 0.15 -9.11
CA GLY A 181 -35.82 -1.23 -8.69
C GLY A 181 -35.87 -2.26 -9.83
N ARG A 182 -36.24 -1.85 -11.04
CA ARG A 182 -36.35 -2.76 -12.20
C ARG A 182 -35.00 -3.03 -12.90
N ALA A 183 -34.10 -2.05 -12.92
CA ALA A 183 -32.81 -2.20 -13.59
C ALA A 183 -31.87 -3.20 -12.89
N VAL A 184 -31.93 -3.30 -11.57
CA VAL A 184 -31.10 -4.25 -10.80
C VAL A 184 -31.60 -5.69 -10.93
N GLN A 185 -32.90 -5.91 -11.11
CA GLN A 185 -33.44 -7.27 -11.35
C GLN A 185 -33.13 -7.79 -12.77
N GLY A 186 -33.10 -6.92 -13.79
CA GLY A 186 -32.74 -7.33 -15.15
C GLY A 186 -31.29 -7.76 -15.31
N GLN A 187 -30.35 -7.16 -14.59
CA GLN A 187 -28.95 -7.56 -14.64
C GLN A 187 -28.63 -8.88 -13.89
N ARG A 188 -29.48 -9.29 -12.95
CA ARG A 188 -29.32 -10.59 -12.27
C ARG A 188 -29.62 -11.79 -13.15
N SER A 189 -30.41 -11.63 -14.19
CA SER A 189 -30.81 -12.71 -15.11
C SER A 189 -29.74 -13.00 -16.18
N ALA A 190 -28.95 -12.02 -16.57
CA ALA A 190 -27.93 -12.17 -17.63
C ALA A 190 -26.60 -12.80 -17.14
N ALA A 191 -26.26 -12.70 -15.86
CA ALA A 191 -25.00 -13.23 -15.32
C ALA A 191 -25.09 -14.70 -14.83
N GLY A 192 -26.23 -15.33 -14.95
CA GLY A 192 -26.48 -16.69 -14.42
C GLY A 192 -26.41 -17.84 -15.45
N HIS A 193 -26.13 -17.58 -16.71
CA HIS A 193 -26.31 -18.62 -17.76
C HIS A 193 -25.08 -19.13 -18.49
N ASP A 194 -23.86 -18.70 -18.16
CA ASP A 194 -22.66 -19.09 -18.91
C ASP A 194 -21.58 -19.86 -18.11
N LEU A 195 -21.98 -20.75 -17.21
CA LEU A 195 -21.02 -21.67 -16.57
C LEU A 195 -21.45 -23.13 -16.60
N HIS A 196 -22.08 -23.62 -17.71
CA HIS A 196 -22.13 -25.05 -17.98
C HIS A 196 -22.07 -25.28 -19.50
N GLY A 197 -20.90 -25.68 -19.96
CA GLY A 197 -20.71 -26.14 -21.33
C GLY A 197 -19.27 -26.48 -21.67
N HIS A 198 -18.94 -27.76 -21.49
CA HIS A 198 -17.81 -28.54 -22.01
C HIS A 198 -16.47 -28.40 -21.30
#